data_e1e670423fdab52d17544ed9d726bc04
#
_entry.id   e1e670423fdab52d17544ed9d726bc04
#
_cell.length_a   1.000
_cell.length_b   1.000
_cell.length_c   1.000
_cell.angle_alpha   90.00
_cell.angle_beta   90.00
_cell.angle_gamma   90.00
#
_symmetry.space_group_name_H-M   'P 1'
#
loop_
_entity.id
_entity.type
_entity.pdbx_description
1 polymer ?
#
loop_
_entity_poly.entity_id
_entity_poly.type
_entity_poly.pdbx_seq_one_letter_code
_entity_poly.pdbx_strand_id
1 'polypeptide(L)'
;MSVYAYIRVSTVTQSYESQEYEIRKYCESHHVDIHKWITESASGMVAVEKRSLGRIIRKMSKGDLLICTELSRLGRNMLMIMGVLNQCSAKGVAIHTIKDNFDLSDNINSKIIAFAFALAAEIERNLISQRTKEALAVKKMAGVKLGRPSGSSRKRDMMCKNKSEVMKLIKEGYSMTSIAKTYGVHRNTLRKYLSDMFSG
;
A
#
# COMPACT_ATOMS: atom_id res chain seq x y z
N MET A 1 -6.45 -28.47 9.24
CA MET A 1 -6.41 -27.82 7.91
C MET A 1 -7.73 -27.10 7.72
N SER A 2 -7.70 -25.78 7.68
CA SER A 2 -8.89 -24.97 7.40
C SER A 2 -8.78 -24.40 5.99
N VAL A 3 -9.91 -24.36 5.27
CA VAL A 3 -9.96 -23.84 3.90
C VAL A 3 -10.65 -22.48 3.87
N TYR A 4 -9.98 -21.50 3.33
CA TYR A 4 -10.45 -20.12 3.24
C TYR A 4 -10.67 -19.74 1.77
N ALA A 5 -11.89 -19.38 1.42
CA ALA A 5 -12.24 -18.89 0.10
C ALA A 5 -12.16 -17.35 0.06
N TYR A 6 -11.37 -16.80 -0.84
CA TYR A 6 -11.17 -15.36 -0.95
C TYR A 6 -11.73 -14.79 -2.25
N ILE A 7 -12.58 -13.79 -2.11
CA ILE A 7 -13.21 -13.06 -3.21
C ILE A 7 -12.90 -11.56 -3.07
N ARG A 8 -12.45 -10.94 -4.15
CA ARG A 8 -12.26 -9.49 -4.21
C ARG A 8 -12.93 -8.89 -5.43
N VAL A 9 -13.73 -7.86 -5.20
CA VAL A 9 -14.33 -7.01 -6.24
C VAL A 9 -13.78 -5.59 -6.12
N SER A 10 -13.58 -4.91 -7.25
CA SER A 10 -13.08 -3.52 -7.27
C SER A 10 -14.19 -2.49 -7.23
N THR A 11 -15.39 -2.84 -7.68
CA THR A 11 -16.62 -2.05 -7.70
C THR A 11 -17.82 -2.97 -7.48
N VAL A 12 -18.91 -2.42 -6.99
CA VAL A 12 -20.15 -3.15 -6.69
C VAL A 12 -20.77 -3.83 -7.92
N THR A 13 -20.38 -3.42 -9.13
CA THR A 13 -20.88 -3.95 -10.41
C THR A 13 -20.10 -5.16 -10.94
N GLN A 14 -18.95 -5.52 -10.37
CA GLN A 14 -18.27 -6.77 -10.73
C GLN A 14 -18.85 -7.92 -9.89
N SER A 15 -19.42 -8.88 -10.60
CA SER A 15 -20.14 -9.99 -10.00
C SER A 15 -19.26 -10.81 -9.02
N TYR A 16 -19.50 -10.61 -7.75
CA TYR A 16 -19.12 -11.48 -6.65
C TYR A 16 -19.57 -12.93 -6.93
N GLU A 17 -20.77 -13.09 -7.44
CA GLU A 17 -21.44 -14.36 -7.73
C GLU A 17 -20.64 -15.26 -8.67
N SER A 18 -20.00 -14.69 -9.69
CA SER A 18 -19.16 -15.45 -10.62
C SER A 18 -17.93 -16.08 -9.92
N GLN A 19 -17.26 -15.32 -9.05
CA GLN A 19 -16.11 -15.85 -8.33
C GLN A 19 -16.55 -16.92 -7.30
N GLU A 20 -17.66 -16.68 -6.61
CA GLU A 20 -18.22 -17.62 -5.67
C GLU A 20 -18.61 -18.93 -6.37
N TYR A 21 -19.31 -18.86 -7.50
CA TYR A 21 -19.69 -20.03 -8.29
C TYR A 21 -18.46 -20.85 -8.72
N GLU A 22 -17.41 -20.20 -9.24
CA GLU A 22 -16.19 -20.89 -9.65
C GLU A 22 -15.50 -21.60 -8.48
N ILE A 23 -15.42 -20.94 -7.33
CA ILE A 23 -14.80 -21.53 -6.12
C ILE A 23 -15.64 -22.71 -5.61
N ARG A 24 -16.96 -22.58 -5.54
CA ARG A 24 -17.85 -23.67 -5.11
C ARG A 24 -17.71 -24.87 -6.02
N LYS A 25 -17.81 -24.66 -7.35
CA LYS A 25 -17.66 -25.73 -8.35
C LYS A 25 -16.33 -26.47 -8.21
N TYR A 26 -15.23 -25.73 -8.00
CA TYR A 26 -13.91 -26.32 -7.76
C TYR A 26 -13.91 -27.17 -6.48
N CYS A 27 -14.39 -26.61 -5.38
CA CYS A 27 -14.39 -27.29 -4.08
C CYS A 27 -15.27 -28.54 -4.09
N GLU A 28 -16.43 -28.50 -4.72
CA GLU A 28 -17.31 -29.66 -4.90
C GLU A 28 -16.61 -30.78 -5.71
N SER A 29 -15.96 -30.43 -6.83
CA SER A 29 -15.27 -31.41 -7.67
C SER A 29 -14.05 -32.06 -7.01
N HIS A 30 -13.45 -31.39 -6.03
CA HIS A 30 -12.26 -31.86 -5.30
C HIS A 30 -12.57 -32.34 -3.87
N HIS A 31 -13.84 -32.41 -3.49
CA HIS A 31 -14.30 -32.80 -2.14
C HIS A 31 -13.63 -31.96 -1.04
N VAL A 32 -13.57 -30.66 -1.23
CA VAL A 32 -12.96 -29.69 -0.31
C VAL A 32 -14.05 -28.86 0.36
N ASP A 33 -14.14 -28.91 1.69
CA ASP A 33 -15.09 -28.12 2.46
C ASP A 33 -14.53 -26.73 2.80
N ILE A 34 -15.25 -25.68 2.43
CA ILE A 34 -14.86 -24.30 2.73
C ILE A 34 -15.20 -23.97 4.17
N HIS A 35 -14.18 -23.73 4.99
CA HIS A 35 -14.35 -23.34 6.37
C HIS A 35 -14.82 -21.89 6.51
N LYS A 36 -14.32 -20.97 5.67
CA LYS A 36 -14.66 -19.53 5.76
C LYS A 36 -14.55 -18.82 4.43
N TRP A 37 -15.59 -18.02 4.13
CA TRP A 37 -15.60 -17.06 3.03
C TRP A 37 -15.08 -15.71 3.48
N ILE A 38 -14.22 -15.12 2.68
CA ILE A 38 -13.68 -13.77 2.87
C ILE A 38 -13.98 -12.97 1.61
N THR A 39 -14.86 -12.01 1.76
CA THR A 39 -15.23 -11.08 0.69
C THR A 39 -14.78 -9.68 1.03
N GLU A 40 -14.24 -8.98 0.06
CA GLU A 40 -13.96 -7.56 0.21
C GLU A 40 -14.20 -6.78 -1.09
N SER A 41 -14.75 -5.58 -0.93
CA SER A 41 -14.81 -4.58 -1.98
C SER A 41 -13.64 -3.62 -1.76
N ALA A 42 -12.56 -3.83 -2.50
CA ALA A 42 -11.34 -3.03 -2.38
C ALA A 42 -10.58 -2.99 -3.71
N SER A 43 -9.99 -1.84 -4.02
CA SER A 43 -9.04 -1.76 -5.12
C SER A 43 -7.85 -2.68 -4.84
N GLY A 44 -7.40 -3.41 -5.87
CA GLY A 44 -6.17 -4.21 -5.78
C GLY A 44 -4.90 -3.39 -5.52
N MET A 45 -4.97 -2.05 -5.60
CA MET A 45 -3.88 -1.13 -5.25
C MET A 45 -3.77 -0.87 -3.74
N VAL A 46 -4.79 -1.20 -2.96
CA VAL A 46 -4.74 -1.06 -1.49
C VAL A 46 -3.76 -2.08 -0.93
N ALA A 47 -2.87 -1.63 -0.06
CA ALA A 47 -1.87 -2.49 0.59
C ALA A 47 -2.55 -3.66 1.33
N VAL A 48 -1.98 -4.85 1.22
CA VAL A 48 -2.56 -6.11 1.73
C VAL A 48 -2.82 -6.05 3.23
N GLU A 49 -1.95 -5.38 3.99
CA GLU A 49 -2.04 -5.23 5.45
C GLU A 49 -3.33 -4.49 5.88
N LYS A 50 -3.84 -3.61 5.03
CA LYS A 50 -5.06 -2.82 5.25
C LYS A 50 -6.33 -3.55 4.79
N ARG A 51 -6.17 -4.67 4.08
CA ARG A 51 -7.25 -5.47 3.51
C ARG A 51 -7.69 -6.60 4.44
N SER A 52 -8.89 -7.14 4.17
CA SER A 52 -9.38 -8.35 4.84
C SER A 52 -8.45 -9.54 4.61
N LEU A 53 -7.83 -9.61 3.41
CA LEU A 53 -6.83 -10.60 3.06
C LEU A 53 -5.67 -10.61 4.06
N GLY A 54 -5.04 -9.47 4.33
CA GLY A 54 -3.92 -9.41 5.28
C GLY A 54 -4.32 -9.76 6.72
N ARG A 55 -5.56 -9.43 7.11
CA ARG A 55 -6.09 -9.82 8.43
C ARG A 55 -6.25 -11.33 8.55
N ILE A 56 -6.73 -12.00 7.50
CA ILE A 56 -6.94 -13.44 7.54
C ILE A 56 -5.62 -14.20 7.45
N ILE A 57 -4.69 -13.80 6.59
CA ILE A 57 -3.36 -14.41 6.48
C ILE A 57 -2.64 -14.40 7.84
N ARG A 58 -2.79 -13.33 8.63
CA ARG A 58 -2.21 -13.27 9.98
C ARG A 58 -2.80 -14.32 10.93
N LYS A 59 -4.08 -14.69 10.75
CA LYS A 59 -4.80 -15.68 11.57
C LYS A 59 -4.62 -17.11 11.10
N MET A 60 -4.26 -17.33 9.84
CA MET A 60 -4.02 -18.65 9.27
C MET A 60 -2.78 -19.31 9.89
N SER A 61 -2.82 -20.62 9.94
CA SER A 61 -1.79 -21.47 10.52
C SER A 61 -1.20 -22.42 9.47
N LYS A 62 -0.08 -23.07 9.79
CA LYS A 62 0.54 -24.09 8.93
C LYS A 62 -0.46 -25.17 8.54
N GLY A 63 -0.51 -25.48 7.26
CA GLY A 63 -1.41 -26.48 6.68
C GLY A 63 -2.79 -25.94 6.29
N ASP A 64 -3.10 -24.66 6.53
CA ASP A 64 -4.32 -24.05 6.02
C ASP A 64 -4.19 -23.75 4.52
N LEU A 65 -5.33 -23.69 3.82
CA LEU A 65 -5.43 -23.45 2.38
C LEU A 65 -6.23 -22.17 2.09
N LEU A 66 -5.66 -21.29 1.26
CA LEU A 66 -6.33 -20.12 0.70
C LEU A 66 -6.68 -20.39 -0.77
N ILE A 67 -7.96 -20.34 -1.11
CA ILE A 67 -8.45 -20.52 -2.48
C ILE A 67 -8.98 -19.19 -3.02
N CYS A 68 -8.59 -18.83 -4.24
CA CYS A 68 -9.16 -17.71 -4.98
C CYS A 68 -9.27 -18.04 -6.48
N THR A 69 -9.98 -17.24 -7.25
CA THR A 69 -10.17 -17.51 -8.68
C THR A 69 -8.90 -17.30 -9.49
N GLU A 70 -8.11 -16.26 -9.18
CA GLU A 70 -6.92 -15.88 -9.93
C GLU A 70 -5.96 -15.04 -9.06
N LEU A 71 -4.67 -15.04 -9.39
CA LEU A 71 -3.64 -14.28 -8.67
C LEU A 71 -3.93 -12.77 -8.60
N SER A 72 -4.61 -12.21 -9.61
CA SER A 72 -4.99 -10.80 -9.64
C SER A 72 -5.91 -10.39 -8.48
N ARG A 73 -6.59 -11.36 -7.83
CA ARG A 73 -7.39 -11.10 -6.61
C ARG A 73 -6.50 -10.81 -5.40
N LEU A 74 -5.33 -11.42 -5.34
CA LEU A 74 -4.38 -11.20 -4.25
C LEU A 74 -3.74 -9.80 -4.31
N GLY A 75 -3.38 -9.32 -5.51
CA GLY A 75 -2.78 -8.00 -5.73
C GLY A 75 -2.92 -7.53 -7.17
N ARG A 76 -2.72 -6.24 -7.42
CA ARG A 76 -2.81 -5.67 -8.78
C ARG A 76 -1.47 -5.61 -9.51
N ASN A 77 -0.39 -5.73 -8.80
CA ASN A 77 0.95 -5.80 -9.37
C ASN A 77 1.70 -7.01 -8.80
N MET A 78 2.74 -7.40 -9.50
CA MET A 78 3.55 -8.58 -9.15
C MET A 78 4.13 -8.47 -7.73
N LEU A 79 4.58 -7.31 -7.30
CA LEU A 79 5.17 -7.10 -5.97
C LEU A 79 4.17 -7.37 -4.83
N MET A 80 2.91 -6.94 -5.00
CA MET A 80 1.86 -7.20 -4.02
C MET A 80 1.50 -8.69 -3.95
N ILE A 81 1.38 -9.34 -5.11
CA ILE A 81 1.13 -10.79 -5.19
C ILE A 81 2.26 -11.54 -4.50
N MET A 82 3.51 -11.21 -4.80
CA MET A 82 4.69 -11.83 -4.18
C MET A 82 4.74 -11.63 -2.67
N GLY A 83 4.36 -10.44 -2.19
CA GLY A 83 4.25 -10.19 -0.74
C GLY A 83 3.27 -11.16 -0.07
N VAL A 84 2.12 -11.43 -0.70
CA VAL A 84 1.13 -12.40 -0.20
C VAL A 84 1.69 -13.82 -0.24
N LEU A 85 2.26 -14.24 -1.37
CA LEU A 85 2.82 -15.58 -1.55
C LEU A 85 3.93 -15.86 -0.53
N ASN A 86 4.84 -14.89 -0.32
CA ASN A 86 5.89 -15.00 0.69
C ASN A 86 5.34 -15.10 2.11
N GLN A 87 4.36 -14.29 2.47
CA GLN A 87 3.74 -14.37 3.80
C GLN A 87 3.08 -15.72 4.05
N CYS A 88 2.37 -16.26 3.05
CA CYS A 88 1.74 -17.57 3.15
C CYS A 88 2.79 -18.68 3.20
N SER A 89 3.79 -18.65 2.34
CA SER A 89 4.89 -19.64 2.34
C SER A 89 5.65 -19.67 3.67
N ALA A 90 5.99 -18.51 4.23
CA ALA A 90 6.68 -18.40 5.52
C ALA A 90 5.86 -18.99 6.69
N LYS A 91 4.53 -19.01 6.56
CA LYS A 91 3.61 -19.60 7.53
C LYS A 91 3.26 -21.07 7.23
N GLY A 92 3.69 -21.62 6.10
CA GLY A 92 3.28 -22.93 5.63
C GLY A 92 1.81 -23.00 5.25
N VAL A 93 1.22 -21.88 4.79
CA VAL A 93 -0.13 -21.78 4.26
C VAL A 93 -0.08 -22.02 2.76
N ALA A 94 -0.89 -22.96 2.27
CA ALA A 94 -1.03 -23.23 0.85
C ALA A 94 -1.94 -22.18 0.19
N ILE A 95 -1.67 -21.88 -1.10
CA ILE A 95 -2.54 -21.03 -1.93
C ILE A 95 -2.85 -21.81 -3.21
N HIS A 96 -4.13 -21.84 -3.56
CA HIS A 96 -4.58 -22.38 -4.84
C HIS A 96 -5.39 -21.34 -5.62
N THR A 97 -5.08 -21.18 -6.92
CA THR A 97 -5.86 -20.34 -7.83
C THR A 97 -6.45 -21.17 -8.95
N ILE A 98 -7.74 -21.00 -9.19
CA ILE A 98 -8.51 -21.88 -10.08
C ILE A 98 -8.17 -21.62 -11.55
N LYS A 99 -8.19 -20.35 -12.00
CA LYS A 99 -7.99 -19.98 -13.41
C LYS A 99 -6.53 -20.09 -13.83
N ASP A 100 -5.63 -19.66 -12.97
CA ASP A 100 -4.20 -19.69 -13.27
C ASP A 100 -3.61 -21.09 -13.02
N ASN A 101 -4.38 -22.00 -12.42
CA ASN A 101 -3.95 -23.31 -11.97
C ASN A 101 -2.63 -23.26 -11.18
N PHE A 102 -2.49 -22.20 -10.35
CA PHE A 102 -1.31 -21.96 -9.54
C PHE A 102 -1.51 -22.57 -8.17
N ASP A 103 -0.58 -23.39 -7.74
CA ASP A 103 -0.56 -24.04 -6.44
C ASP A 103 0.72 -23.70 -5.70
N LEU A 104 0.59 -22.98 -4.58
CA LEU A 104 1.66 -22.76 -3.63
C LEU A 104 1.51 -23.77 -2.49
N SER A 105 1.96 -24.97 -2.71
CA SER A 105 2.10 -26.00 -1.68
C SER A 105 3.54 -26.04 -1.14
N ASP A 106 3.81 -26.81 -0.11
CA ASP A 106 5.16 -26.91 0.49
C ASP A 106 6.11 -27.82 -0.34
N ASN A 107 5.89 -27.90 -1.66
CA ASN A 107 6.75 -28.65 -2.56
C ASN A 107 7.86 -27.78 -3.18
N ILE A 108 8.90 -28.43 -3.71
CA ILE A 108 10.08 -27.77 -4.30
C ILE A 108 9.71 -26.90 -5.51
N ASN A 109 8.74 -27.34 -6.32
CA ASN A 109 8.31 -26.61 -7.53
C ASN A 109 7.66 -25.28 -7.15
N SER A 110 6.82 -25.26 -6.11
CA SER A 110 6.20 -24.03 -5.60
C SER A 110 7.24 -23.04 -5.07
N LYS A 111 8.30 -23.54 -4.41
CA LYS A 111 9.42 -22.71 -3.94
C LYS A 111 10.21 -22.11 -5.10
N ILE A 112 10.46 -22.88 -6.15
CA ILE A 112 11.13 -22.41 -7.38
C ILE A 112 10.29 -21.33 -8.07
N ILE A 113 8.99 -21.55 -8.22
CA ILE A 113 8.07 -20.58 -8.82
C ILE A 113 8.02 -19.28 -7.96
N ALA A 114 7.91 -19.40 -6.64
CA ALA A 114 7.93 -18.25 -5.75
C ALA A 114 9.26 -17.47 -5.84
N PHE A 115 10.39 -18.16 -5.95
CA PHE A 115 11.71 -17.55 -6.16
C PHE A 115 11.81 -16.83 -7.51
N ALA A 116 11.37 -17.48 -8.61
CA ALA A 116 11.36 -16.87 -9.95
C ALA A 116 10.51 -15.58 -9.98
N PHE A 117 9.35 -15.60 -9.35
CA PHE A 117 8.52 -14.42 -9.22
C PHE A 117 9.18 -13.33 -8.36
N ALA A 118 9.81 -13.68 -7.24
CA ALA A 118 10.53 -12.72 -6.40
C ALA A 118 11.64 -12.02 -7.19
N LEU A 119 12.39 -12.75 -7.98
CA LEU A 119 13.42 -12.21 -8.86
C LEU A 119 12.84 -11.29 -9.94
N ALA A 120 11.75 -11.69 -10.60
CA ALA A 120 11.06 -10.85 -11.57
C ALA A 120 10.57 -9.52 -10.96
N ALA A 121 10.01 -9.56 -9.76
CA ALA A 121 9.57 -8.38 -9.04
C ALA A 121 10.72 -7.46 -8.63
N GLU A 122 11.88 -8.00 -8.30
CA GLU A 122 13.08 -7.23 -8.01
C GLU A 122 13.64 -6.54 -9.27
N ILE A 123 13.68 -7.26 -10.39
CA ILE A 123 14.07 -6.69 -11.69
C ILE A 123 13.14 -5.55 -12.09
N GLU A 124 11.83 -5.73 -11.99
CA GLU A 124 10.85 -4.68 -12.30
C GLU A 124 11.06 -3.43 -11.44
N ARG A 125 11.29 -3.60 -10.11
CA ARG A 125 11.59 -2.50 -9.19
C ARG A 125 12.86 -1.75 -9.60
N ASN A 126 13.91 -2.47 -9.97
CA ASN A 126 15.18 -1.89 -10.40
C ASN A 126 15.02 -1.10 -11.69
N LEU A 127 14.28 -1.63 -12.67
CA LEU A 127 13.97 -0.94 -13.94
C LEU A 127 13.16 0.35 -13.71
N ILE A 128 12.13 0.32 -12.84
CA ILE A 128 11.35 1.51 -12.49
C ILE A 128 12.25 2.55 -11.81
N SER A 129 13.10 2.13 -10.86
CA SER A 129 14.05 3.01 -10.18
C SER A 129 15.02 3.66 -11.17
N GLN A 130 15.58 2.90 -12.10
CA GLN A 130 16.48 3.39 -13.12
C GLN A 130 15.80 4.41 -14.04
N ARG A 131 14.65 4.09 -14.60
CA ARG A 131 13.85 5.02 -15.45
C ARG A 131 13.52 6.30 -14.71
N THR A 132 13.18 6.21 -13.43
CA THR A 132 12.90 7.40 -12.60
C THR A 132 14.15 8.27 -12.41
N LYS A 133 15.31 7.66 -12.13
CA LYS A 133 16.59 8.37 -12.00
C LYS A 133 16.96 9.08 -13.31
N GLU A 134 16.83 8.39 -14.44
CA GLU A 134 17.10 8.95 -15.77
C GLU A 134 16.18 10.14 -16.09
N ALA A 135 14.86 9.98 -15.84
CA ALA A 135 13.90 11.05 -16.06
C ALA A 135 14.16 12.28 -15.16
N LEU A 136 14.57 12.06 -13.90
CA LEU A 136 14.94 13.13 -12.98
C LEU A 136 16.27 13.79 -13.39
N ALA A 137 17.24 13.04 -13.90
CA ALA A 137 18.50 13.58 -14.42
C ALA A 137 18.26 14.51 -15.62
N VAL A 138 17.44 14.09 -16.58
CA VAL A 138 17.06 14.93 -17.74
C VAL A 138 16.39 16.23 -17.28
N LYS A 139 15.44 16.17 -16.33
CA LYS A 139 14.80 17.38 -15.79
C LYS A 139 15.79 18.28 -15.08
N LYS A 140 16.75 17.72 -14.33
CA LYS A 140 17.82 18.48 -13.67
C LYS A 140 18.73 19.17 -14.68
N MET A 141 19.10 18.50 -15.77
CA MET A 141 19.89 19.08 -16.87
C MET A 141 19.14 20.21 -17.58
N ALA A 142 17.82 20.09 -17.70
CA ALA A 142 16.94 21.15 -18.24
C ALA A 142 16.72 22.33 -17.23
N GLY A 143 17.42 22.36 -16.10
CA GLY A 143 17.33 23.46 -15.12
C GLY A 143 16.07 23.44 -14.26
N VAL A 144 15.24 22.38 -14.34
CA VAL A 144 14.02 22.27 -13.54
C VAL A 144 14.38 21.99 -12.08
N LYS A 145 13.98 22.87 -11.18
CA LYS A 145 14.12 22.64 -9.73
C LYS A 145 13.21 21.50 -9.30
N LEU A 146 13.82 20.38 -8.90
CA LEU A 146 13.12 19.21 -8.41
C LEU A 146 12.78 19.37 -6.92
N GLY A 147 11.67 18.77 -6.51
CA GLY A 147 11.20 18.80 -5.13
C GLY A 147 10.03 19.77 -4.92
N ARG A 148 9.71 19.98 -3.66
CA ARG A 148 8.62 20.88 -3.30
C ARG A 148 9.00 22.33 -3.62
N PRO A 149 8.13 23.11 -4.31
CA PRO A 149 8.40 24.53 -4.55
C PRO A 149 8.68 25.29 -3.26
N SER A 150 9.72 26.14 -3.28
CA SER A 150 10.05 26.97 -2.13
C SER A 150 8.85 27.86 -1.79
N GLY A 151 8.49 27.95 -0.54
CA GLY A 151 7.36 28.74 -0.07
C GLY A 151 5.98 28.11 -0.17
N SER A 152 5.79 26.96 -0.84
CA SER A 152 4.50 26.29 -0.99
C SER A 152 4.08 25.54 0.28
N SER A 153 3.77 26.23 1.36
CA SER A 153 3.31 25.63 2.60
C SER A 153 2.00 26.26 3.05
N ARG A 154 0.92 25.45 3.15
CA ARG A 154 -0.36 25.92 3.72
C ARG A 154 -0.18 26.61 5.07
N LYS A 155 0.75 26.13 5.88
CA LYS A 155 1.06 26.72 7.19
C LYS A 155 1.75 28.07 7.05
N ARG A 156 2.63 28.26 6.04
CA ARG A 156 3.24 29.55 5.73
C ARG A 156 2.19 30.55 5.26
N ASP A 157 1.31 30.14 4.33
CA ASP A 157 0.25 31.00 3.80
C ASP A 157 -0.70 31.45 4.91
N MET A 158 -1.06 30.55 5.84
CA MET A 158 -1.84 30.86 7.02
C MET A 158 -1.12 31.88 7.93
N MET A 159 0.17 31.70 8.17
CA MET A 159 0.98 32.62 8.97
C MET A 159 1.11 33.99 8.30
N CYS A 160 1.26 34.04 6.97
CA CYS A 160 1.28 35.29 6.21
C CYS A 160 -0.02 36.05 6.31
N LYS A 161 -1.18 35.34 6.22
CA LYS A 161 -2.52 35.95 6.40
C LYS A 161 -2.73 36.51 7.80
N ASN A 162 -2.18 35.88 8.82
CA ASN A 162 -2.33 36.28 10.22
C ASN A 162 -1.11 37.05 10.75
N LYS A 163 -0.32 37.66 9.87
CA LYS A 163 0.92 38.39 10.23
C LYS A 163 0.68 39.44 11.33
N SER A 164 -0.37 40.26 11.19
CA SER A 164 -0.72 41.32 12.15
C SER A 164 -1.03 40.76 13.53
N GLU A 165 -1.77 39.65 13.59
CA GLU A 165 -2.16 38.99 14.85
C GLU A 165 -0.95 38.35 15.54
N VAL A 166 -0.09 37.66 14.78
CA VAL A 166 1.15 37.08 15.30
C VAL A 166 2.06 38.17 15.87
N MET A 167 2.16 39.31 15.19
CA MET A 167 2.96 40.45 15.66
C MET A 167 2.38 41.08 16.92
N LYS A 168 1.05 41.13 17.04
CA LYS A 168 0.36 41.59 18.23
C LYS A 168 0.67 40.71 19.44
N LEU A 169 0.55 39.39 19.29
CA LEU A 169 0.88 38.41 20.33
C LEU A 169 2.35 38.50 20.78
N ILE A 170 3.28 38.75 19.86
CA ILE A 170 4.69 38.97 20.20
C ILE A 170 4.85 40.24 21.02
N LYS A 171 4.18 41.38 20.65
CA LYS A 171 4.24 42.63 21.40
C LYS A 171 3.60 42.52 22.78
N GLU A 172 2.57 41.70 22.94
CA GLU A 172 1.91 41.39 24.23
C GLU A 172 2.75 40.45 25.11
N GLY A 173 3.94 40.01 24.66
CA GLY A 173 4.87 39.25 25.47
C GLY A 173 4.64 37.73 25.47
N TYR A 174 3.77 37.21 24.59
CA TYR A 174 3.56 35.76 24.49
C TYR A 174 4.83 35.05 24.00
N SER A 175 5.15 33.88 24.57
CA SER A 175 6.32 33.12 24.18
C SER A 175 6.19 32.56 22.76
N MET A 176 7.28 32.47 22.03
CA MET A 176 7.35 31.86 20.68
C MET A 176 6.80 30.43 20.67
N THR A 177 6.93 29.71 21.77
CA THR A 177 6.42 28.34 21.91
C THR A 177 4.87 28.34 22.01
N SER A 178 4.31 29.29 22.77
CA SER A 178 2.86 29.46 22.92
C SER A 178 2.23 29.84 21.58
N ILE A 179 2.78 30.84 20.89
CA ILE A 179 2.30 31.29 19.59
C ILE A 179 2.39 30.15 18.57
N ALA A 180 3.49 29.42 18.51
CA ALA A 180 3.67 28.29 17.60
C ALA A 180 2.60 27.19 17.84
N LYS A 181 2.26 26.93 19.11
CA LYS A 181 1.22 25.96 19.49
C LYS A 181 -0.17 26.41 19.02
N THR A 182 -0.52 27.68 19.18
CA THR A 182 -1.80 28.25 18.70
C THR A 182 -2.00 28.03 17.20
N TYR A 183 -0.93 28.22 16.40
CA TYR A 183 -0.99 28.03 14.95
C TYR A 183 -0.63 26.62 14.47
N GLY A 184 -0.47 25.66 15.37
CA GLY A 184 -0.17 24.26 15.04
C GLY A 184 1.14 24.07 14.26
N VAL A 185 2.18 24.90 14.55
CA VAL A 185 3.51 24.86 13.93
C VAL A 185 4.58 24.61 14.99
N HIS A 186 5.74 24.10 14.55
CA HIS A 186 6.89 24.00 15.46
C HIS A 186 7.54 25.38 15.66
N ARG A 187 8.09 25.64 16.86
CA ARG A 187 8.75 26.90 17.24
C ARG A 187 9.81 27.37 16.20
N ASN A 188 10.63 26.45 15.72
CA ASN A 188 11.65 26.77 14.72
C ASN A 188 11.03 27.15 13.37
N THR A 189 9.89 26.57 13.01
CA THR A 189 9.14 26.91 11.79
C THR A 189 8.56 28.31 11.89
N LEU A 190 7.99 28.68 13.04
CA LEU A 190 7.51 30.03 13.30
C LEU A 190 8.66 31.06 13.19
N ARG A 191 9.81 30.77 13.84
CA ARG A 191 10.98 31.66 13.77
C ARG A 191 11.47 31.87 12.33
N LYS A 192 11.52 30.78 11.52
CA LYS A 192 11.88 30.89 10.11
C LYS A 192 10.88 31.73 9.32
N TYR A 193 9.58 31.55 9.53
CA TYR A 193 8.57 32.35 8.85
C TYR A 193 8.65 33.84 9.22
N LEU A 194 8.92 34.13 10.47
CA LEU A 194 9.12 35.53 10.90
C LEU A 194 10.37 36.12 10.26
N SER A 195 11.52 35.41 10.21
CA SER A 195 12.72 35.92 9.56
C SER A 195 12.47 36.17 8.06
N ASP A 196 11.80 35.25 7.35
CA ASP A 196 11.44 35.42 5.94
C ASP A 196 10.50 36.61 5.69
N MET A 197 9.66 36.97 6.67
CA MET A 197 8.74 38.12 6.60
C MET A 197 9.41 39.47 6.86
N PHE A 198 10.56 39.48 7.52
CA PHE A 198 11.34 40.70 7.81
C PHE A 198 12.49 40.93 6.83
N SER A 199 12.85 39.91 6.04
CA SER A 199 13.92 40.01 5.03
C SER A 199 13.43 40.41 3.62
N GLY A 200 12.17 40.69 3.44
CA GLY A 200 11.52 41.22 2.22
C GLY A 200 10.78 42.50 2.54
#